data_4860bf13a31f3715d34a000aa3cce0a0
#
_entry.id   4860bf13a31f3715d34a000aa3cce0a0
#
_cell.length_a   1.000
_cell.length_b   1.000
_cell.length_c   1.000
_cell.angle_alpha   90.00
_cell.angle_beta   90.00
_cell.angle_gamma   90.00
#
_symmetry.space_group_name_H-M   'P 1'
#
loop_
_entity.id
_entity.type
_entity.pdbx_description
1 polymer ?
#
loop_
_entity_poly.entity_id
_entity_poly.type
_entity_poly.pdbx_seq_one_letter_code
_entity_poly.pdbx_strand_id
1 'polypeptide(L)'
;MAENFNTRLIKAMSQMVNPSKSSTAVVPTKNGGKYTYKYETLDQVLAAVRPPLYDNGIGLTQSVSRDAESGGYILSTIVFDEENRVVLDTRPITVSADAQACGSYETYMRRYALRTAFGLAGEDDDGAATKAPEKPHAAPKPPAKKAPSRAEMTKRILELKGDLIRAGYTTDELDSYMEADFGTTDLKQLADEQISKYGKQLSLLAKQSKEG
;
A
#
# COMPACT_ATOMS: atom_id res chain seq x y z
N MET A 1 -4.15 30.76 35.19
CA MET A 1 -3.78 31.00 33.78
C MET A 1 -3.75 29.65 33.06
N ALA A 2 -4.38 29.53 31.92
CA ALA A 2 -4.29 28.28 31.14
C ALA A 2 -2.83 28.03 30.69
N GLU A 3 -2.36 26.78 30.75
CA GLU A 3 -1.06 26.42 30.21
C GLU A 3 -0.99 26.72 28.72
N ASN A 4 0.11 27.29 28.24
CA ASN A 4 0.25 27.57 26.82
C ASN A 4 0.38 26.26 26.00
N PHE A 5 0.11 26.34 24.71
CA PHE A 5 0.09 25.20 23.79
C PHE A 5 1.40 24.38 23.83
N ASN A 6 2.55 25.05 23.80
CA ASN A 6 3.84 24.34 23.78
C ASN A 6 4.11 23.60 25.10
N THR A 7 3.72 24.18 26.25
CA THR A 7 3.86 23.51 27.56
C THR A 7 2.99 22.25 27.60
N ARG A 8 1.74 22.31 27.11
CA ARG A 8 0.85 21.16 27.03
C ARG A 8 1.36 20.11 26.05
N LEU A 9 1.94 20.52 24.91
CA LEU A 9 2.54 19.60 23.95
C LEU A 9 3.76 18.87 24.53
N ILE A 10 4.67 19.59 25.20
CA ILE A 10 5.81 18.97 25.89
C ILE A 10 5.34 17.96 26.93
N LYS A 11 4.34 18.31 27.72
CA LYS A 11 3.75 17.43 28.73
C LYS A 11 3.13 16.18 28.10
N ALA A 12 2.39 16.33 27.02
CA ALA A 12 1.84 15.20 26.27
C ALA A 12 2.95 14.28 25.73
N MET A 13 3.98 14.86 25.10
CA MET A 13 5.12 14.09 24.56
C MET A 13 5.88 13.33 25.65
N SER A 14 6.04 13.89 26.85
CA SER A 14 6.70 13.22 27.98
C SER A 14 5.95 12.00 28.52
N GLN A 15 4.66 11.88 28.21
CA GLN A 15 3.79 10.76 28.61
C GLN A 15 3.71 9.67 27.55
N MET A 16 4.25 9.90 26.35
CA MET A 16 4.21 8.92 25.27
C MET A 16 5.18 7.77 25.55
N VAL A 17 4.72 6.56 25.27
CA VAL A 17 5.51 5.34 25.40
C VAL A 17 5.74 4.76 24.01
N ASN A 18 6.94 4.25 23.76
CA ASN A 18 7.24 3.61 22.48
C ASN A 18 6.30 2.42 22.23
N PRO A 19 5.67 2.33 21.06
CA PRO A 19 4.76 1.23 20.75
C PRO A 19 5.53 -0.09 20.58
N SER A 20 4.96 -1.19 21.09
CA SER A 20 5.55 -2.52 20.96
C SER A 20 5.40 -3.07 19.53
N LYS A 21 6.40 -3.81 19.05
CA LYS A 21 6.38 -4.52 17.77
C LYS A 21 5.66 -5.87 17.92
N SER A 22 4.34 -5.89 17.89
CA SER A 22 3.54 -7.13 18.05
C SER A 22 3.14 -7.77 16.71
N SER A 23 3.25 -7.07 15.60
CA SER A 23 2.90 -7.59 14.28
C SER A 23 4.12 -8.16 13.56
N THR A 24 3.91 -9.23 12.78
CA THR A 24 4.97 -9.92 12.05
C THR A 24 4.72 -9.80 10.55
N ALA A 25 5.72 -9.33 9.81
CA ALA A 25 5.72 -9.36 8.36
C ALA A 25 6.63 -10.49 7.85
N VAL A 26 6.19 -11.17 6.79
CA VAL A 26 6.95 -12.21 6.09
C VAL A 26 7.29 -11.68 4.70
N VAL A 27 8.57 -11.56 4.40
CA VAL A 27 9.06 -11.04 3.12
C VAL A 27 9.77 -12.16 2.35
N PRO A 28 9.30 -12.50 1.13
CA PRO A 28 10.01 -13.45 0.28
C PRO A 28 11.31 -12.82 -0.22
N THR A 29 12.40 -13.59 -0.17
CA THR A 29 13.69 -13.18 -0.72
C THR A 29 13.82 -13.60 -2.18
N LYS A 30 14.70 -12.92 -2.93
CA LYS A 30 14.97 -13.23 -4.35
C LYS A 30 15.47 -14.67 -4.59
N ASN A 31 16.02 -15.31 -3.57
CA ASN A 31 16.59 -16.67 -3.63
C ASN A 31 15.60 -17.75 -3.16
N GLY A 32 14.29 -17.46 -3.14
CA GLY A 32 13.25 -18.42 -2.74
C GLY A 32 13.10 -18.62 -1.23
N GLY A 33 13.89 -17.95 -0.40
CA GLY A 33 13.76 -17.94 1.06
C GLY A 33 12.69 -16.95 1.53
N LYS A 34 12.48 -16.91 2.84
CA LYS A 34 11.60 -15.94 3.51
C LYS A 34 12.36 -15.41 4.72
N TYR A 35 12.26 -14.10 4.98
CA TYR A 35 12.63 -13.56 6.28
C TYR A 35 11.41 -12.94 6.96
N THR A 36 11.40 -12.96 8.28
CA THR A 36 10.35 -12.37 9.09
C THR A 36 10.94 -11.25 9.92
N TYR A 37 10.16 -10.17 10.07
CA TYR A 37 10.48 -9.11 11.00
C TYR A 37 9.23 -8.66 11.76
N LYS A 38 9.44 -8.19 12.98
CA LYS A 38 8.38 -7.61 13.78
C LYS A 38 8.28 -6.11 13.53
N TYR A 39 7.08 -5.59 13.56
CA TYR A 39 6.82 -4.16 13.43
C TYR A 39 5.59 -3.74 14.22
N GLU A 40 5.54 -2.48 14.58
CA GLU A 40 4.36 -1.84 15.13
C GLU A 40 3.39 -1.45 14.00
N THR A 41 2.08 -1.57 14.24
CA THR A 41 1.05 -1.09 13.30
C THR A 41 0.78 0.40 13.48
N LEU A 42 0.11 1.03 12.49
CA LEU A 42 -0.36 2.42 12.63
C LEU A 42 -1.26 2.60 13.84
N ASP A 43 -2.14 1.63 14.13
CA ASP A 43 -3.03 1.60 15.27
C ASP A 43 -2.26 1.64 16.60
N GLN A 44 -1.15 0.89 16.72
CA GLN A 44 -0.31 0.89 17.91
C GLN A 44 0.42 2.22 18.12
N VAL A 45 0.89 2.84 17.03
CA VAL A 45 1.49 4.18 17.10
C VAL A 45 0.44 5.22 17.49
N LEU A 46 -0.76 5.16 16.92
CA LEU A 46 -1.86 6.05 17.28
C LEU A 46 -2.32 5.85 18.72
N ALA A 47 -2.32 4.61 19.21
CA ALA A 47 -2.65 4.31 20.62
C ALA A 47 -1.60 4.85 21.59
N ALA A 48 -0.34 4.99 21.16
CA ALA A 48 0.72 5.59 21.97
C ALA A 48 0.65 7.13 22.03
N VAL A 49 0.21 7.79 20.94
CA VAL A 49 0.26 9.25 20.84
C VAL A 49 -1.07 9.96 21.16
N ARG A 50 -2.22 9.36 20.80
CA ARG A 50 -3.53 10.03 20.95
C ARG A 50 -3.94 10.30 22.39
N PRO A 51 -3.89 9.33 23.33
CA PRO A 51 -4.32 9.59 24.69
C PRO A 51 -3.54 10.71 25.35
N PRO A 52 -2.18 10.73 25.37
CA PRO A 52 -1.44 11.83 25.95
C PRO A 52 -1.76 13.22 25.35
N LEU A 53 -1.97 13.29 24.03
CA LEU A 53 -2.36 14.53 23.36
C LEU A 53 -3.74 15.00 23.81
N TYR A 54 -4.73 14.11 23.77
CA TYR A 54 -6.12 14.44 24.10
C TYR A 54 -6.30 14.78 25.58
N ASP A 55 -5.60 14.11 26.47
CA ASP A 55 -5.59 14.40 27.91
C ASP A 55 -5.00 15.79 28.22
N ASN A 56 -4.16 16.32 27.32
CA ASN A 56 -3.63 17.66 27.39
C ASN A 56 -4.35 18.69 26.47
N GLY A 57 -5.53 18.33 25.94
CA GLY A 57 -6.37 19.21 25.12
C GLY A 57 -5.74 19.53 23.75
N ILE A 58 -5.01 18.57 23.17
CA ILE A 58 -4.36 18.73 21.86
C ILE A 58 -4.94 17.70 20.89
N GLY A 59 -5.49 18.17 19.79
CA GLY A 59 -5.94 17.35 18.67
C GLY A 59 -4.79 16.92 17.79
N LEU A 60 -4.94 15.75 17.14
CA LEU A 60 -4.01 15.22 16.15
C LEU A 60 -4.75 14.88 14.86
N THR A 61 -4.24 15.37 13.73
CA THR A 61 -4.69 14.94 12.41
C THR A 61 -3.52 14.70 11.46
N GLN A 62 -3.72 13.82 10.49
CA GLN A 62 -2.85 13.65 9.34
C GLN A 62 -3.67 13.87 8.08
N SER A 63 -3.19 14.71 7.18
CA SER A 63 -3.85 15.04 5.92
C SER A 63 -2.92 14.86 4.74
N VAL A 64 -3.49 14.38 3.62
CA VAL A 64 -2.82 14.38 2.33
C VAL A 64 -3.38 15.54 1.52
N SER A 65 -2.51 16.40 1.01
CA SER A 65 -2.87 17.54 0.18
C SER A 65 -1.97 17.62 -1.04
N ARG A 66 -2.41 18.34 -2.06
CA ARG A 66 -1.56 18.60 -3.22
C ARG A 66 -0.55 19.69 -2.87
N ASP A 67 0.70 19.44 -3.21
CA ASP A 67 1.76 20.44 -3.08
C ASP A 67 1.70 21.40 -4.28
N ALA A 68 1.56 22.69 -3.98
CA ALA A 68 1.43 23.72 -5.00
C ALA A 68 2.73 23.96 -5.79
N GLU A 69 3.88 23.71 -5.19
CA GLU A 69 5.20 23.95 -5.79
C GLU A 69 5.62 22.79 -6.71
N SER A 70 5.58 21.57 -6.19
CA SER A 70 5.99 20.39 -6.95
C SER A 70 4.88 19.77 -7.79
N GLY A 71 3.61 20.12 -7.54
CA GLY A 71 2.43 19.48 -8.12
C GLY A 71 2.18 18.06 -7.64
N GLY A 72 3.03 17.55 -6.73
CA GLY A 72 2.90 16.26 -6.08
C GLY A 72 1.91 16.25 -4.93
N TYR A 73 1.98 15.22 -4.10
CA TYR A 73 1.18 15.13 -2.87
C TYR A 73 2.09 15.10 -1.65
N ILE A 74 1.62 15.72 -0.57
CA ILE A 74 2.29 15.76 0.72
C ILE A 74 1.37 15.21 1.80
N LEU A 75 1.96 14.43 2.71
CA LEU A 75 1.36 14.00 3.97
C LEU A 75 1.86 14.92 5.06
N SER A 76 0.96 15.59 5.77
CA SER A 76 1.27 16.46 6.91
C SER A 76 0.73 15.87 8.21
N THR A 77 1.57 15.84 9.25
CA THR A 77 1.18 15.51 10.64
C THR A 77 1.01 16.81 11.41
N ILE A 78 -0.18 17.05 11.91
CA ILE A 78 -0.60 18.34 12.46
C ILE A 78 -1.17 18.12 13.85
N VAL A 79 -0.73 18.93 14.82
CA VAL A 79 -1.35 19.06 16.14
C VAL A 79 -2.03 20.42 16.27
N PHE A 80 -3.13 20.47 16.99
CA PHE A 80 -3.95 21.67 17.08
C PHE A 80 -4.77 21.73 18.36
N ASP A 81 -5.18 22.92 18.73
CA ASP A 81 -6.27 23.21 19.68
C ASP A 81 -7.21 24.27 19.08
N GLU A 82 -8.01 24.94 19.89
CA GLU A 82 -8.94 25.97 19.42
C GLU A 82 -8.23 27.19 18.79
N GLU A 83 -7.02 27.53 19.26
CA GLU A 83 -6.30 28.75 18.88
C GLU A 83 -5.05 28.46 18.03
N ASN A 84 -4.50 27.26 18.13
CA ASN A 84 -3.19 26.91 17.56
C ASN A 84 -3.31 25.77 16.56
N ARG A 85 -2.47 25.83 15.52
CA ARG A 85 -2.28 24.76 14.54
C ARG A 85 -0.81 24.69 14.16
N VAL A 86 -0.16 23.56 14.46
CA VAL A 86 1.27 23.34 14.23
C VAL A 86 1.49 22.11 13.37
N VAL A 87 2.22 22.27 12.27
CA VAL A 87 2.66 21.15 11.42
C VAL A 87 3.97 20.61 12.01
N LEU A 88 3.95 19.37 12.51
CA LEU A 88 5.13 18.74 13.12
C LEU A 88 6.00 18.03 12.09
N ASP A 89 5.40 17.48 11.03
CA ASP A 89 6.12 16.72 10.00
C ASP A 89 5.39 16.88 8.66
N THR A 90 6.17 16.99 7.59
CA THR A 90 5.68 17.04 6.21
C THR A 90 6.53 16.15 5.32
N ARG A 91 5.88 15.28 4.53
CA ARG A 91 6.57 14.32 3.65
C ARG A 91 5.92 14.23 2.29
N PRO A 92 6.71 14.11 1.22
CA PRO A 92 6.14 13.73 -0.07
C PRO A 92 5.52 12.34 0.01
N ILE A 93 4.36 12.17 -0.62
CA ILE A 93 3.64 10.90 -0.72
C ILE A 93 3.27 10.63 -2.17
N THR A 94 3.41 9.38 -2.59
CA THR A 94 3.03 8.95 -3.94
C THR A 94 1.59 8.42 -3.93
N VAL A 95 0.75 8.99 -4.79
CA VAL A 95 -0.61 8.50 -5.02
C VAL A 95 -0.61 7.62 -6.25
N SER A 96 -1.02 6.36 -6.09
CA SER A 96 -1.11 5.37 -7.17
C SER A 96 -2.54 5.22 -7.66
N ALA A 97 -2.72 4.88 -8.93
CA ALA A 97 -4.02 4.51 -9.48
C ALA A 97 -4.53 3.16 -8.93
N ASP A 98 -3.65 2.30 -8.43
CA ASP A 98 -4.03 1.10 -7.67
C ASP A 98 -4.42 1.50 -6.24
N ALA A 99 -5.70 1.50 -5.94
CA ALA A 99 -6.25 1.90 -4.65
C ALA A 99 -5.73 1.06 -3.48
N GLN A 100 -5.47 -0.25 -3.67
CA GLN A 100 -4.96 -1.13 -2.63
C GLN A 100 -3.49 -0.83 -2.33
N ALA A 101 -2.68 -0.63 -3.36
CA ALA A 101 -1.28 -0.23 -3.21
C ALA A 101 -1.17 1.16 -2.59
N CYS A 102 -2.02 2.10 -3.01
CA CYS A 102 -2.09 3.45 -2.46
C CYS A 102 -2.41 3.44 -0.96
N GLY A 103 -3.48 2.75 -0.54
CA GLY A 103 -3.88 2.67 0.88
C GLY A 103 -2.83 2.01 1.77
N SER A 104 -2.15 0.96 1.26
CA SER A 104 -1.06 0.31 1.98
C SER A 104 0.15 1.24 2.16
N TYR A 105 0.52 1.98 1.11
CA TYR A 105 1.61 2.94 1.15
C TYR A 105 1.29 4.14 2.04
N GLU A 106 0.08 4.67 1.97
CA GLU A 106 -0.39 5.74 2.86
C GLU A 106 -0.33 5.32 4.33
N THR A 107 -0.83 4.13 4.66
CA THR A 107 -0.77 3.58 6.03
C THR A 107 0.67 3.48 6.54
N TYR A 108 1.58 3.03 5.68
CA TYR A 108 3.02 2.97 5.96
C TYR A 108 3.59 4.37 6.24
N MET A 109 3.36 5.33 5.35
CA MET A 109 3.88 6.69 5.47
C MET A 109 3.33 7.42 6.70
N ARG A 110 2.04 7.26 7.02
CA ARG A 110 1.40 7.83 8.21
C ARG A 110 2.06 7.34 9.50
N ARG A 111 2.37 6.06 9.58
CA ARG A 111 3.07 5.47 10.72
C ARG A 111 4.45 6.08 10.93
N TYR A 112 5.26 6.17 9.87
CA TYR A 112 6.58 6.75 9.94
C TYR A 112 6.55 8.25 10.23
N ALA A 113 5.61 8.99 9.67
CA ALA A 113 5.42 10.40 9.96
C ALA A 113 5.13 10.65 11.45
N LEU A 114 4.23 9.86 12.06
CA LEU A 114 3.96 9.95 13.50
C LEU A 114 5.19 9.63 14.36
N ARG A 115 5.90 8.55 14.04
CA ARG A 115 7.11 8.19 14.78
C ARG A 115 8.14 9.32 14.79
N THR A 116 8.40 9.91 13.61
CA THR A 116 9.35 11.02 13.49
C THR A 116 8.85 12.26 14.20
N ALA A 117 7.57 12.63 14.02
CA ALA A 117 6.98 13.82 14.61
C ALA A 117 7.02 13.81 16.14
N PHE A 118 6.90 12.65 16.78
CA PHE A 118 6.87 12.51 18.23
C PHE A 118 8.14 11.86 18.82
N GLY A 119 9.17 11.62 18.01
CA GLY A 119 10.44 11.04 18.48
C GLY A 119 10.31 9.62 19.02
N LEU A 120 9.35 8.82 18.50
CA LEU A 120 9.14 7.44 18.96
C LEU A 120 10.19 6.51 18.35
N ALA A 121 10.96 5.83 19.19
CA ALA A 121 11.90 4.80 18.75
C ALA A 121 11.20 3.45 18.55
N GLY A 122 11.69 2.65 17.60
CA GLY A 122 11.32 1.23 17.54
C GLY A 122 12.14 0.42 18.54
N GLU A 123 11.56 -0.63 19.09
CA GLU A 123 12.16 -1.44 20.16
C GLU A 123 13.48 -2.18 19.78
N ASP A 124 13.89 -2.19 18.51
CA ASP A 124 15.11 -2.85 18.00
C ASP A 124 15.95 -1.89 17.14
N ASP A 125 16.41 -0.80 17.74
CA ASP A 125 17.40 0.07 17.09
C ASP A 125 18.84 -0.27 17.53
N ASP A 126 19.07 -1.51 17.94
CA ASP A 126 20.37 -2.02 18.37
C ASP A 126 21.26 -2.38 17.17
N GLY A 127 21.40 -1.47 16.19
CA GLY A 127 22.54 -1.48 15.27
C GLY A 127 22.77 -2.71 14.38
N ALA A 128 21.90 -3.73 14.41
CA ALA A 128 22.00 -4.91 13.56
C ALA A 128 21.59 -4.65 12.09
N ALA A 129 20.99 -3.50 11.80
CA ALA A 129 20.52 -3.10 10.45
C ALA A 129 21.54 -2.30 9.62
N THR A 130 22.74 -2.05 10.12
CA THR A 130 23.73 -1.20 9.43
C THR A 130 24.54 -1.88 8.32
N LYS A 131 24.02 -2.91 7.68
CA LYS A 131 24.66 -3.57 6.51
C LYS A 131 23.86 -3.59 5.23
N ALA A 132 23.07 -2.58 4.93
CA ALA A 132 22.70 -2.21 3.54
C ALA A 132 22.09 -0.81 3.53
N PRO A 133 22.30 0.05 2.51
CA PRO A 133 21.53 1.28 2.36
C PRO A 133 20.05 0.87 2.23
N GLU A 134 19.22 1.35 3.15
CA GLU A 134 17.78 1.16 3.09
C GLU A 134 17.27 1.76 1.77
N LYS A 135 17.02 0.90 0.80
CA LYS A 135 16.01 1.22 -0.20
C LYS A 135 14.72 1.45 0.59
N PRO A 136 13.92 2.49 0.30
CA PRO A 136 12.67 2.72 1.00
C PRO A 136 11.91 1.39 1.03
N HIS A 137 11.69 0.88 2.24
CA HIS A 137 10.95 -0.35 2.44
C HIS A 137 9.57 -0.11 1.83
N ALA A 138 9.33 -0.71 0.67
CA ALA A 138 7.98 -0.79 0.16
C ALA A 138 7.11 -1.32 1.29
N ALA A 139 5.99 -0.65 1.57
CA ALA A 139 5.00 -1.13 2.52
C ALA A 139 4.87 -2.64 2.38
N PRO A 140 4.71 -3.42 3.47
CA PRO A 140 4.44 -4.84 3.33
C PRO A 140 3.27 -4.93 2.35
N LYS A 141 3.53 -5.46 1.16
CA LYS A 141 2.44 -5.76 0.24
C LYS A 141 1.48 -6.60 1.06
N PRO A 142 0.20 -6.25 1.12
CA PRO A 142 -0.80 -7.19 1.64
C PRO A 142 -0.49 -8.51 0.95
N PRO A 143 -0.68 -9.66 1.62
CA PRO A 143 -0.23 -10.93 1.09
C PRO A 143 -0.59 -10.96 -0.38
N ALA A 144 0.43 -10.90 -1.23
CA ALA A 144 0.20 -10.81 -2.67
C ALA A 144 -0.76 -11.96 -2.95
N LYS A 145 -1.96 -11.67 -3.45
CA LYS A 145 -2.79 -12.72 -4.01
C LYS A 145 -1.81 -13.51 -4.84
N LYS A 146 -1.54 -14.77 -4.48
CA LYS A 146 -0.62 -15.65 -5.20
C LYS A 146 -0.89 -15.39 -6.67
N ALA A 147 0.13 -15.04 -7.45
CA ALA A 147 -0.06 -14.89 -8.88
C ALA A 147 -0.90 -16.09 -9.32
N PRO A 148 -2.01 -15.89 -10.02
CA PRO A 148 -2.94 -16.97 -10.29
C PRO A 148 -2.14 -18.12 -10.91
N SER A 149 -2.32 -19.32 -10.40
CA SER A 149 -1.66 -20.50 -10.94
C SER A 149 -2.03 -20.65 -12.42
N ARG A 150 -1.18 -21.30 -13.20
CA ARG A 150 -1.48 -21.60 -14.61
C ARG A 150 -2.90 -22.17 -14.78
N ALA A 151 -3.32 -23.06 -13.87
CA ALA A 151 -4.66 -23.65 -13.88
C ALA A 151 -5.76 -22.59 -13.67
N GLU A 152 -5.58 -21.65 -12.76
CA GLU A 152 -6.53 -20.56 -12.52
C GLU A 152 -6.57 -19.57 -13.70
N MET A 153 -5.42 -19.25 -14.30
CA MET A 153 -5.36 -18.40 -15.50
C MET A 153 -6.08 -19.06 -16.67
N THR A 154 -5.83 -20.34 -16.91
CA THR A 154 -6.49 -21.11 -17.98
C THR A 154 -8.00 -21.19 -17.76
N LYS A 155 -8.43 -21.47 -16.52
CA LYS A 155 -9.86 -21.50 -16.17
C LYS A 155 -10.53 -20.16 -16.46
N ARG A 156 -9.89 -19.06 -16.06
CA ARG A 156 -10.43 -17.71 -16.31
C ARG A 156 -10.51 -17.35 -17.79
N ILE A 157 -9.55 -17.80 -18.61
CA ILE A 157 -9.61 -17.64 -20.08
C ILE A 157 -10.80 -18.39 -20.66
N LEU A 158 -11.04 -19.63 -20.23
CA LEU A 158 -12.19 -20.42 -20.72
C LEU A 158 -13.52 -19.78 -20.31
N GLU A 159 -13.63 -19.24 -19.11
CA GLU A 159 -14.81 -18.49 -18.65
C GLU A 159 -15.03 -17.23 -19.52
N LEU A 160 -13.98 -16.43 -19.78
CA LEU A 160 -14.05 -15.25 -20.64
C LEU A 160 -14.41 -15.58 -22.09
N LYS A 161 -13.85 -16.65 -22.65
CA LYS A 161 -14.25 -17.15 -23.98
C LYS A 161 -15.73 -17.51 -24.01
N GLY A 162 -16.23 -18.22 -23.00
CA GLY A 162 -17.64 -18.55 -22.87
C GLY A 162 -18.54 -17.32 -22.77
N ASP A 163 -18.13 -16.27 -22.06
CA ASP A 163 -18.86 -15.01 -21.96
C ASP A 163 -18.89 -14.27 -23.30
N LEU A 164 -17.77 -14.21 -24.00
CA LEU A 164 -17.66 -13.58 -25.32
C LEU A 164 -18.49 -14.33 -26.40
N ILE A 165 -18.50 -15.66 -26.36
CA ILE A 165 -19.35 -16.46 -27.27
C ILE A 165 -20.83 -16.15 -27.01
N ARG A 166 -21.25 -16.01 -25.76
CA ARG A 166 -22.61 -15.57 -25.40
C ARG A 166 -22.94 -14.15 -25.88
N ALA A 167 -21.92 -13.31 -25.99
CA ALA A 167 -22.02 -11.94 -26.49
C ALA A 167 -21.95 -11.84 -28.02
N GLY A 168 -21.84 -12.99 -28.76
CA GLY A 168 -21.91 -13.03 -30.22
C GLY A 168 -20.58 -13.28 -30.95
N TYR A 169 -19.47 -13.46 -30.23
CA TYR A 169 -18.20 -13.85 -30.85
C TYR A 169 -18.18 -15.33 -31.20
N THR A 170 -17.49 -15.69 -32.25
CA THR A 170 -17.25 -17.09 -32.60
C THR A 170 -15.96 -17.62 -31.97
N THR A 171 -15.86 -18.94 -31.79
CA THR A 171 -14.64 -19.58 -31.30
C THR A 171 -13.45 -19.28 -32.22
N ASP A 172 -13.68 -19.32 -33.53
CA ASP A 172 -12.64 -19.08 -34.54
C ASP A 172 -12.11 -17.64 -34.49
N GLU A 173 -12.97 -16.65 -34.23
CA GLU A 173 -12.51 -15.25 -34.01
C GLU A 173 -11.64 -15.15 -32.78
N LEU A 174 -12.02 -15.75 -31.66
CA LEU A 174 -11.23 -15.72 -30.45
C LEU A 174 -9.90 -16.48 -30.55
N ASP A 175 -9.89 -17.58 -31.32
CA ASP A 175 -8.69 -18.35 -31.59
C ASP A 175 -7.76 -17.63 -32.57
N SER A 176 -8.30 -16.87 -33.53
CA SER A 176 -7.50 -16.05 -34.45
C SER A 176 -6.68 -14.96 -33.71
N TYR A 177 -7.19 -14.37 -32.64
CA TYR A 177 -6.42 -13.43 -31.79
C TYR A 177 -5.23 -14.13 -31.12
N MET A 178 -5.42 -15.38 -30.69
CA MET A 178 -4.35 -16.14 -30.05
C MET A 178 -3.29 -16.57 -31.07
N GLU A 179 -3.73 -17.00 -32.25
CA GLU A 179 -2.84 -17.40 -33.32
C GLU A 179 -2.02 -16.22 -33.87
N ALA A 180 -2.65 -15.06 -34.07
CA ALA A 180 -1.98 -13.84 -34.52
C ALA A 180 -0.90 -13.35 -33.57
N ASP A 181 -1.14 -13.42 -32.25
CA ASP A 181 -0.22 -12.88 -31.23
C ASP A 181 0.84 -13.90 -30.80
N PHE A 182 0.56 -15.20 -30.86
CA PHE A 182 1.41 -16.24 -30.26
C PHE A 182 1.71 -17.42 -31.19
N GLY A 183 1.13 -17.48 -32.39
CA GLY A 183 1.39 -18.52 -33.41
C GLY A 183 0.79 -19.89 -33.07
N THR A 184 -0.21 -19.95 -32.16
CA THR A 184 -0.89 -21.18 -31.77
C THR A 184 -2.30 -20.90 -31.25
N THR A 185 -3.21 -21.86 -31.40
CA THR A 185 -4.55 -21.84 -30.80
C THR A 185 -4.66 -22.72 -29.55
N ASP A 186 -3.58 -23.42 -29.15
CA ASP A 186 -3.56 -24.28 -27.99
C ASP A 186 -2.97 -23.58 -26.77
N LEU A 187 -3.81 -23.28 -25.76
CA LEU A 187 -3.42 -22.67 -24.49
C LEU A 187 -2.33 -23.44 -23.74
N LYS A 188 -2.17 -24.75 -24.02
CA LYS A 188 -1.13 -25.57 -23.36
C LYS A 188 0.27 -25.24 -23.87
N GLN A 189 0.38 -24.71 -25.08
CA GLN A 189 1.66 -24.34 -25.70
C GLN A 189 2.15 -22.95 -25.29
N LEU A 190 1.26 -22.12 -24.72
CA LEU A 190 1.62 -20.78 -24.27
C LEU A 190 2.42 -20.81 -22.96
N ALA A 191 3.42 -19.93 -22.84
CA ALA A 191 4.06 -19.61 -21.58
C ALA A 191 3.13 -18.84 -20.64
N ASP A 192 3.36 -18.85 -19.33
CA ASP A 192 2.47 -18.22 -18.34
C ASP A 192 2.28 -16.70 -18.58
N GLU A 193 3.32 -16.01 -19.07
CA GLU A 193 3.24 -14.60 -19.47
C GLU A 193 2.31 -14.39 -20.67
N GLN A 194 2.34 -15.30 -21.66
CA GLN A 194 1.49 -15.26 -22.83
C GLN A 194 0.03 -15.55 -22.49
N ILE A 195 -0.22 -16.52 -21.58
CA ILE A 195 -1.55 -16.81 -21.02
C ILE A 195 -2.10 -15.55 -20.33
N SER A 196 -1.27 -14.86 -19.52
CA SER A 196 -1.68 -13.61 -18.85
C SER A 196 -2.00 -12.49 -19.86
N LYS A 197 -1.20 -12.35 -20.93
CA LYS A 197 -1.43 -11.36 -22.00
C LYS A 197 -2.75 -11.62 -22.74
N TYR A 198 -2.98 -12.87 -23.12
CA TYR A 198 -4.22 -13.27 -23.78
C TYR A 198 -5.47 -13.06 -22.90
N GLY A 199 -5.38 -13.40 -21.61
CA GLY A 199 -6.47 -13.15 -20.66
C GLY A 199 -6.83 -11.66 -20.49
N LYS A 200 -5.83 -10.76 -20.56
CA LYS A 200 -6.06 -9.32 -20.56
C LYS A 200 -6.78 -8.85 -21.84
N GLN A 201 -6.41 -9.39 -22.97
CA GLN A 201 -7.01 -9.09 -24.26
C GLN A 201 -8.49 -9.48 -24.30
N LEU A 202 -8.82 -10.72 -23.89
CA LEU A 202 -10.21 -11.18 -23.80
C LEU A 202 -11.02 -10.35 -22.78
N SER A 203 -10.42 -9.93 -21.67
CA SER A 203 -11.07 -9.07 -20.68
C SER A 203 -11.40 -7.69 -21.24
N LEU A 204 -10.58 -7.17 -22.16
CA LEU A 204 -10.82 -5.89 -22.84
C LEU A 204 -11.99 -6.01 -23.82
N LEU A 205 -12.00 -7.07 -24.63
CA LEU A 205 -13.10 -7.39 -25.54
C LEU A 205 -14.44 -7.57 -24.80
N ALA A 206 -14.41 -8.26 -23.65
CA ALA A 206 -15.61 -8.47 -22.84
C ALA A 206 -16.15 -7.19 -22.18
N LYS A 207 -15.32 -6.16 -21.99
CA LYS A 207 -15.78 -4.83 -21.57
C LYS A 207 -16.42 -4.07 -22.71
N GLN A 208 -15.80 -4.09 -23.88
CA GLN A 208 -16.33 -3.40 -25.06
C GLN A 208 -17.67 -3.96 -25.51
N SER A 209 -17.88 -5.29 -25.41
CA SER A 209 -19.16 -5.94 -25.75
C SER A 209 -20.30 -5.66 -24.77
N LYS A 210 -20.03 -5.05 -23.62
CA LYS A 210 -21.06 -4.65 -22.64
C LYS A 210 -21.45 -3.17 -22.72
N GLU A 211 -20.64 -2.38 -23.42
CA GLU A 211 -20.81 -0.92 -23.56
C GLU A 211 -21.43 -0.53 -24.93
N GLY A 212 -21.60 -1.47 -25.85
CA GLY A 212 -22.28 -1.32 -27.14
C GLY A 212 -23.62 -2.07 -27.18
#